data_4b9bae288cb5f2c1476fe8a4b727d923
#
_entry.id   4b9bae288cb5f2c1476fe8a4b727d923
#
_cell.length_a   1.000
_cell.length_b   1.000
_cell.length_c   1.000
_cell.angle_alpha   90.00
_cell.angle_beta   90.00
_cell.angle_gamma   90.00
#
_symmetry.space_group_name_H-M   'P 1'
#
loop_
_entity.id
_entity.type
_entity.pdbx_description
1 polymer ?
#
loop_
_entity_poly.entity_id
_entity_poly.type
_entity_poly.pdbx_seq_one_letter_code
_entity_poly.pdbx_strand_id
1 'polypeptide(L)'
;LVRRQRQMCIRDSVGGDFLESAIFQMKTYGRIVICGRISQMNATNPGSGLKNMAYVLVKRLTIKGFLIFDHDNEREPFETEMSKWLADGKIKFKETIYEGIENAPKSFIDLLNGKNIGKMLVKI
;
A
#
# COMPACT_ATOMS: atom_id res chain seq x y z
N LEU A 1 -20.80 -10.82 16.07
CA LEU A 1 -20.43 -9.38 16.01
C LEU A 1 -18.94 -9.28 15.69
N VAL A 2 -18.61 -9.13 14.40
CA VAL A 2 -17.26 -8.81 13.98
C VAL A 2 -16.93 -7.43 14.53
N ARG A 3 -16.05 -7.35 15.55
CA ARG A 3 -15.49 -6.08 16.00
C ARG A 3 -14.72 -5.49 14.82
N ARG A 4 -15.32 -4.54 14.12
CA ARG A 4 -14.60 -3.69 13.17
C ARG A 4 -13.55 -2.94 13.98
N GLN A 5 -12.31 -3.40 13.93
CA GLN A 5 -11.18 -2.68 14.52
C GLN A 5 -11.03 -1.39 13.73
N ARG A 6 -11.55 -0.29 14.27
CA ARG A 6 -11.33 1.04 13.71
C ARG A 6 -9.85 1.35 13.79
N GLN A 7 -9.22 1.55 12.66
CA GLN A 7 -7.79 1.76 12.59
C GLN A 7 -7.41 3.18 13.02
N MET A 8 -6.30 3.29 13.75
CA MET A 8 -5.70 4.57 14.16
C MET A 8 -4.67 5.08 13.16
N CYS A 9 -3.99 4.17 12.46
CA CYS A 9 -2.99 4.49 11.45
C CYS A 9 -3.16 3.59 10.24
N ILE A 10 -3.09 4.17 9.06
CA ILE A 10 -3.12 3.47 7.77
C ILE A 10 -1.97 3.98 6.91
N ARG A 11 -1.30 3.06 6.22
CA ARG A 11 -0.42 3.35 5.09
C ARG A 11 -1.18 3.00 3.81
N ASP A 12 -1.46 4.00 2.99
CA ASP A 12 -2.15 3.84 1.72
C ASP A 12 -1.18 3.97 0.54
N SER A 13 -1.14 2.97 -0.31
CA SER A 13 -0.40 2.95 -1.57
C SER A 13 -1.31 2.72 -2.78
N VAL A 14 -2.60 2.52 -2.55
CA VAL A 14 -3.59 2.16 -3.57
C VAL A 14 -4.37 3.38 -4.05
N GLY A 15 -4.84 4.22 -3.13
CA GLY A 15 -5.70 5.37 -3.44
C GLY A 15 -7.12 4.96 -3.85
N GLY A 16 -7.84 5.86 -4.51
CA GLY A 16 -9.18 5.62 -5.03
C GLY A 16 -10.16 5.14 -3.96
N ASP A 17 -10.98 4.15 -4.27
CA ASP A 17 -12.03 3.64 -3.38
C ASP A 17 -11.49 3.03 -2.08
N PHE A 18 -10.23 2.54 -2.10
CA PHE A 18 -9.56 2.08 -0.88
C PHE A 18 -9.34 3.22 0.11
N LEU A 19 -8.81 4.35 -0.36
CA LEU A 19 -8.62 5.54 0.47
C LEU A 19 -9.94 6.07 0.99
N GLU A 20 -10.98 6.11 0.16
CA GLU A 20 -12.34 6.49 0.54
C GLU A 20 -12.88 5.62 1.68
N SER A 21 -12.77 4.30 1.52
CA SER A 21 -13.20 3.34 2.54
C SER A 21 -12.39 3.48 3.82
N ALA A 22 -11.08 3.73 3.70
CA ALA A 22 -10.20 3.97 4.84
C ALA A 22 -10.65 5.20 5.63
N ILE A 23 -10.81 6.36 4.98
CA ILE A 23 -11.26 7.61 5.60
C ILE A 23 -12.57 7.39 6.37
N PHE A 24 -13.52 6.68 5.76
CA PHE A 24 -14.81 6.38 6.40
C PHE A 24 -14.67 5.50 7.65
N GLN A 25 -13.70 4.60 7.70
CA GLN A 25 -13.53 3.64 8.80
C GLN A 25 -12.56 4.10 9.89
N MET A 26 -11.81 5.19 9.67
CA MET A 26 -10.85 5.71 10.65
C MET A 26 -11.50 6.13 11.96
N LYS A 27 -10.75 5.96 13.05
CA LYS A 27 -11.07 6.58 14.35
C LYS A 27 -10.82 8.08 14.29
N THR A 28 -11.45 8.80 15.20
CA THR A 28 -11.14 10.22 15.47
C THR A 28 -9.65 10.37 15.80
N TYR A 29 -9.01 11.40 15.25
CA TYR A 29 -7.57 11.66 15.33
C TYR A 29 -6.70 10.58 14.66
N GLY A 30 -7.28 9.77 13.78
CA GLY A 30 -6.54 8.79 13.00
C GLY A 30 -5.57 9.45 12.01
N ARG A 31 -4.56 8.68 11.61
CA ARG A 31 -3.52 9.14 10.68
C ARG A 31 -3.49 8.25 9.45
N ILE A 32 -3.42 8.88 8.28
CA ILE A 32 -3.27 8.20 6.99
C ILE A 32 -1.99 8.71 6.35
N VAL A 33 -1.07 7.81 6.02
CA VAL A 33 0.13 8.11 5.26
C VAL A 33 -0.08 7.63 3.83
N ILE A 34 -0.03 8.54 2.88
CA ILE A 34 -0.21 8.25 1.46
C ILE A 34 1.18 8.03 0.85
N CYS A 35 1.46 6.78 0.46
CA CYS A 35 2.71 6.36 -0.17
C CYS A 35 2.58 6.16 -1.69
N GLY A 36 1.36 6.18 -2.22
CA GLY A 36 1.11 6.01 -3.64
C GLY A 36 -0.38 5.98 -3.95
N ARG A 37 -0.69 5.87 -5.25
CA ARG A 37 -2.08 5.81 -5.76
C ARG A 37 -2.16 4.92 -7.00
N ILE A 38 -1.69 3.69 -6.86
CA ILE A 38 -1.52 2.77 -8.01
C ILE A 38 -2.83 2.47 -8.75
N SER A 39 -3.97 2.49 -8.06
CA SER A 39 -5.30 2.30 -8.68
C SER A 39 -5.65 3.39 -9.70
N GLN A 40 -4.98 4.53 -9.65
CA GLN A 40 -5.23 5.68 -10.53
C GLN A 40 -4.10 5.93 -11.53
N MET A 41 -3.04 5.08 -11.52
CA MET A 41 -1.83 5.32 -12.33
C MET A 41 -2.12 5.28 -13.83
N ASN A 42 -3.03 4.40 -14.27
CA ASN A 42 -3.42 4.24 -15.69
C ASN A 42 -4.82 4.82 -15.97
N ALA A 43 -5.38 5.62 -15.08
CA ALA A 43 -6.69 6.20 -15.28
C ALA A 43 -6.62 7.27 -16.39
N THR A 44 -7.41 7.10 -17.43
CA THR A 44 -7.54 8.06 -18.54
C THR A 44 -8.35 9.31 -18.15
N ASN A 45 -9.15 9.21 -17.09
CA ASN A 45 -9.88 10.32 -16.51
C ASN A 45 -9.36 10.61 -15.11
N PRO A 46 -9.11 11.91 -14.76
CA PRO A 46 -8.83 12.29 -13.39
C PRO A 46 -10.07 12.03 -12.55
N GLY A 47 -10.24 10.90 -11.95
CA GLY A 47 -11.44 10.52 -11.21
C GLY A 47 -12.05 11.64 -10.37
N SER A 48 -13.26 11.47 -9.90
CA SER A 48 -13.87 12.38 -8.91
C SER A 48 -12.93 12.49 -7.71
N GLY A 49 -12.72 13.70 -7.20
CA GLY A 49 -11.95 13.94 -5.96
C GLY A 49 -12.48 13.10 -4.80
N LEU A 50 -11.81 13.18 -3.66
CA LEU A 50 -12.21 12.46 -2.44
C LEU A 50 -13.62 12.86 -2.01
N LYS A 51 -14.55 11.92 -2.04
CA LYS A 51 -15.97 12.12 -1.68
C LYS A 51 -16.14 12.23 -0.16
N ASN A 52 -15.27 11.55 0.60
CA ASN A 52 -15.35 11.42 2.04
C ASN A 52 -14.59 12.52 2.82
N MET A 53 -14.25 13.66 2.18
CA MET A 53 -13.52 14.76 2.83
C MET A 53 -14.21 15.31 4.10
N ALA A 54 -15.54 15.28 4.15
CA ALA A 54 -16.28 15.69 5.36
C ALA A 54 -15.87 14.85 6.60
N TYR A 55 -15.55 13.58 6.42
CA TYR A 55 -15.06 12.72 7.52
C TYR A 55 -13.66 13.09 7.99
N VAL A 56 -12.83 13.65 7.12
CA VAL A 56 -11.51 14.17 7.51
C VAL A 56 -11.69 15.30 8.53
N LEU A 57 -12.62 16.22 8.26
CA LEU A 57 -12.97 17.31 9.18
C LEU A 57 -13.58 16.78 10.49
N VAL A 58 -14.67 16.04 10.39
CA VAL A 58 -15.45 15.59 11.56
C VAL A 58 -14.60 14.72 12.50
N LYS A 59 -13.75 13.87 11.92
CA LYS A 59 -12.87 12.97 12.70
C LYS A 59 -11.50 13.59 13.00
N ARG A 60 -11.23 14.81 12.54
CA ARG A 60 -9.92 15.50 12.71
C ARG A 60 -8.76 14.59 12.31
N LEU A 61 -8.88 13.98 11.10
CA LEU A 61 -7.86 13.09 10.58
C LEU A 61 -6.63 13.86 10.12
N THR A 62 -5.46 13.26 10.27
CA THR A 62 -4.23 13.73 9.64
C THR A 62 -3.96 12.88 8.41
N ILE A 63 -3.85 13.52 7.24
CA ILE A 63 -3.44 12.87 5.99
C ILE A 63 -2.11 13.48 5.58
N LYS A 64 -1.06 12.64 5.43
CA LYS A 64 0.29 13.09 5.09
C LYS A 64 0.84 12.29 3.91
N GLY A 65 1.41 12.98 2.93
CA GLY A 65 2.22 12.34 1.90
C GLY A 65 3.52 11.78 2.46
N PHE A 66 4.01 10.70 1.86
CA PHE A 66 5.29 10.08 2.20
C PHE A 66 6.04 9.72 0.93
N LEU A 67 7.28 10.15 0.86
CA LEU A 67 8.20 9.79 -0.21
C LEU A 67 9.43 9.12 0.41
N ILE A 68 9.77 7.92 -0.07
CA ILE A 68 10.87 7.12 0.50
C ILE A 68 12.22 7.84 0.42
N PHE A 69 12.42 8.63 -0.63
CA PHE A 69 13.68 9.36 -0.87
C PHE A 69 13.99 10.43 0.18
N ASP A 70 12.97 10.89 0.92
CA ASP A 70 13.15 11.85 2.01
C ASP A 70 13.72 11.19 3.27
N HIS A 71 13.85 9.85 3.27
CA HIS A 71 14.21 9.02 4.43
C HIS A 71 15.41 8.10 4.16
N ASP A 72 16.30 8.47 3.25
CA ASP A 72 17.45 7.63 2.90
C ASP A 72 18.38 7.34 4.09
N ASN A 73 18.47 8.25 5.03
CA ASN A 73 19.23 8.08 6.27
C ASN A 73 18.66 6.98 7.19
N GLU A 74 17.40 6.59 7.02
CA GLU A 74 16.74 5.55 7.80
C GLU A 74 16.80 4.17 7.12
N ARG A 75 17.37 4.11 5.90
CA ARG A 75 17.40 2.89 5.09
C ARG A 75 18.19 1.77 5.76
N GLU A 76 19.44 2.04 6.14
CA GLU A 76 20.32 1.01 6.71
C GLU A 76 19.80 0.46 8.05
N PRO A 77 19.34 1.28 9.01
CA PRO A 77 18.66 0.79 10.20
C PRO A 77 17.43 -0.05 9.89
N PHE A 78 16.60 0.37 8.93
CA PHE A 78 15.42 -0.37 8.50
C PHE A 78 15.76 -1.73 7.90
N GLU A 79 16.72 -1.78 6.98
CA GLU A 79 17.14 -3.04 6.33
C GLU A 79 17.70 -4.03 7.35
N THR A 80 18.46 -3.55 8.32
CA THR A 80 19.01 -4.36 9.40
C THR A 80 17.92 -4.97 10.27
N GLU A 81 16.97 -4.16 10.70
CA GLU A 81 15.86 -4.61 11.55
C GLU A 81 14.93 -5.56 10.80
N MET A 82 14.59 -5.23 9.55
CA MET A 82 13.73 -6.03 8.70
C MET A 82 14.36 -7.41 8.40
N SER A 83 15.66 -7.46 8.10
CA SER A 83 16.39 -8.70 7.86
C SER A 83 16.35 -9.62 9.09
N LYS A 84 16.49 -9.06 10.27
CA LYS A 84 16.36 -9.79 11.53
C LYS A 84 14.96 -10.35 11.72
N TRP A 85 13.92 -9.55 11.47
CA TRP A 85 12.53 -10.01 11.60
C TRP A 85 12.17 -11.10 10.60
N LEU A 86 12.73 -11.04 9.39
CA LEU A 86 12.58 -12.08 8.38
C LEU A 86 13.27 -13.38 8.82
N ALA A 87 14.52 -13.30 9.31
CA ALA A 87 15.25 -14.44 9.82
C ALA A 87 14.56 -15.10 11.02
N ASP A 88 14.02 -14.29 11.93
CA ASP A 88 13.26 -14.75 13.10
C ASP A 88 11.85 -15.30 12.74
N GLY A 89 11.44 -15.25 11.47
CA GLY A 89 10.11 -15.68 11.02
C GLY A 89 8.95 -14.81 11.53
N LYS A 90 9.25 -13.62 12.06
CA LYS A 90 8.24 -12.65 12.56
C LYS A 90 7.46 -12.01 11.42
N ILE A 91 8.09 -11.88 10.26
CA ILE A 91 7.48 -11.38 9.02
C ILE A 91 7.36 -12.52 8.05
N LYS A 92 6.16 -12.70 7.52
CA LYS A 92 5.87 -13.67 6.45
C LYS A 92 5.66 -12.92 5.16
N PHE A 93 6.27 -13.39 4.10
CA PHE A 93 6.06 -12.88 2.75
C PHE A 93 5.64 -14.02 1.81
N LYS A 94 5.04 -13.64 0.70
CA LYS A 94 4.69 -14.55 -0.39
C LYS A 94 5.20 -13.99 -1.70
N GLU A 95 5.52 -14.90 -2.61
CA GLU A 95 6.01 -14.57 -3.93
C GLU A 95 5.25 -15.38 -4.97
N THR A 96 5.02 -14.77 -6.13
CA THR A 96 4.57 -15.44 -7.34
C THR A 96 5.73 -15.41 -8.33
N ILE A 97 6.29 -16.57 -8.64
CA ILE A 97 7.51 -16.68 -9.45
C ILE A 97 7.16 -17.23 -10.83
N TYR A 98 7.63 -16.54 -11.86
CA TYR A 98 7.63 -17.00 -13.25
C TYR A 98 9.05 -17.39 -13.62
N GLU A 99 9.23 -18.57 -14.21
CA GLU A 99 10.53 -19.07 -14.66
C GLU A 99 10.80 -18.59 -16.09
N GLY A 100 12.03 -18.10 -16.35
CA GLY A 100 12.51 -17.65 -17.65
C GLY A 100 12.16 -16.19 -18.00
N ILE A 101 13.13 -15.49 -18.58
CA ILE A 101 12.98 -14.07 -18.96
C ILE A 101 11.87 -13.86 -20.01
N GLU A 102 11.59 -14.83 -20.84
CA GLU A 102 10.53 -14.82 -21.84
C GLU A 102 9.13 -14.63 -21.23
N ASN A 103 8.97 -14.99 -19.96
CA ASN A 103 7.73 -14.79 -19.22
C ASN A 103 7.60 -13.40 -18.58
N ALA A 104 8.58 -12.52 -18.70
CA ALA A 104 8.51 -11.17 -18.13
C ALA A 104 7.32 -10.35 -18.64
N PRO A 105 6.99 -10.30 -19.95
CA PRO A 105 5.81 -9.57 -20.42
C PRO A 105 4.50 -10.14 -19.84
N LYS A 106 4.40 -11.47 -19.78
CA LYS A 106 3.21 -12.15 -19.23
C LYS A 106 3.06 -11.86 -17.74
N SER A 107 4.15 -11.97 -16.97
CA SER A 107 4.13 -11.69 -15.54
C SER A 107 3.72 -10.25 -15.25
N PHE A 108 4.15 -9.30 -16.08
CA PHE A 108 3.76 -7.89 -15.95
C PHE A 108 2.25 -7.68 -16.20
N ILE A 109 1.71 -8.30 -17.25
CA ILE A 109 0.28 -8.24 -17.54
C ILE A 109 -0.52 -8.89 -16.40
N ASP A 110 -0.06 -10.02 -15.90
CA ASP A 110 -0.74 -10.73 -14.82
C ASP A 110 -0.66 -9.95 -13.49
N LEU A 111 0.43 -9.23 -13.24
CA LEU A 111 0.54 -8.28 -12.11
C LEU A 111 -0.51 -7.18 -12.19
N LEU A 112 -0.67 -6.56 -13.37
CA LEU A 112 -1.66 -5.49 -13.59
C LEU A 112 -3.11 -6.01 -13.45
N ASN A 113 -3.34 -7.29 -13.73
CA ASN A 113 -4.62 -7.95 -13.56
C ASN A 113 -4.82 -8.50 -12.12
N GLY A 114 -3.88 -8.28 -11.20
CA GLY A 114 -3.99 -8.71 -9.81
C GLY A 114 -3.95 -10.23 -9.61
N LYS A 115 -3.31 -10.98 -10.51
CA LYS A 115 -3.21 -12.44 -10.43
C LYS A 115 -2.11 -12.94 -9.50
N ASN A 116 -1.25 -12.05 -9.01
CA ASN A 116 -0.18 -12.42 -8.09
C ASN A 116 -0.66 -12.48 -6.65
N ILE A 117 -0.02 -13.37 -5.89
CA ILE A 117 -0.10 -13.38 -4.42
C ILE A 117 1.27 -12.99 -3.90
N GLY A 118 1.35 -11.83 -3.25
CA GLY A 118 2.62 -11.25 -2.78
C GLY A 118 3.45 -10.64 -3.92
N LYS A 119 4.76 -10.72 -3.83
CA LYS A 119 5.68 -10.11 -4.81
C LYS A 119 5.72 -10.92 -6.11
N MET A 120 5.50 -10.26 -7.25
CA MET A 120 5.72 -10.85 -8.56
C MET A 120 7.22 -10.81 -8.90
N LEU A 121 7.79 -11.96 -9.25
CA LEU A 121 9.19 -12.12 -9.63
C LEU A 121 9.30 -12.91 -10.94
N VAL A 122 10.34 -12.61 -11.70
CA VAL A 122 10.78 -13.43 -12.84
C VAL A 122 12.18 -13.95 -12.52
N LYS A 123 12.31 -15.25 -12.46
CA LYS A 123 13.60 -15.91 -12.25
C LYS A 123 14.27 -16.09 -13.60
N ILE A 124 15.47 -15.58 -13.73
CA ILE A 124 16.30 -15.63 -14.94
C ILE A 124 17.20 -16.86 -14.89
#